data_4f7d5c86e543393297a04a50a5a8c712
#
_entry.id   4f7d5c86e543393297a04a50a5a8c712
#
_cell.length_a   1.000
_cell.length_b   1.000
_cell.length_c   1.000
_cell.angle_alpha   90.00
_cell.angle_beta   90.00
_cell.angle_gamma   90.00
#
_symmetry.space_group_name_H-M   'P 1'
#
loop_
_entity.id
_entity.type
_entity.pdbx_description
1 polymer ?
#
loop_
_entity_poly.entity_id
_entity_poly.type
_entity_poly.pdbx_seq_one_letter_code
_entity_poly.pdbx_strand_id
1 'polypeptide(L)'
;MKKSLQACGLIPFAACSLLAALPVGAEEASSADKSKYHLFNPTPREAMREMSTDRPDKTESAYTVDAGHFQIEMDLVSYSYDRNKSGGADVTVDSFAVVPVNLKVGLCNRVDLQVVIETYNYVRTEDRVSNTRTIQRGLGDITPRLKVNLWGNDGGRTALSAMPFVKLPTNQDELGNNSVEGGVILPMAVALPAGWGMGVMTEFDCIRDGSSDGYHAEFINTITFSHDIVGDLGGYVEFWSLVIDERDSEWMGTVDFGFTYALTENIRLDGGVNIGVTDSADDVNPFLGASFRF
;
A
#
# COMPACT_ATOMS: atom_id res chain seq x y z
N MET A 1 35.42 -11.17 -30.41
CA MET A 1 34.90 -12.55 -30.23
C MET A 1 33.45 -12.39 -29.78
N LYS A 2 32.52 -12.87 -30.62
CA LYS A 2 31.08 -12.81 -30.37
C LYS A 2 30.75 -13.76 -29.19
N LYS A 3 30.08 -13.27 -28.13
CA LYS A 3 29.33 -14.08 -27.17
C LYS A 3 27.84 -13.77 -27.29
N SER A 4 27.16 -14.85 -27.51
CA SER A 4 25.74 -14.95 -27.80
C SER A 4 24.85 -14.46 -26.65
N LEU A 5 23.82 -13.69 -26.99
CA LEU A 5 22.65 -13.46 -26.14
C LEU A 5 21.99 -14.84 -25.85
N GLN A 6 21.91 -15.20 -24.59
CA GLN A 6 20.98 -16.23 -24.15
C GLN A 6 19.71 -15.50 -23.67
N ALA A 7 18.63 -15.77 -24.37
CA ALA A 7 17.30 -15.30 -24.04
C ALA A 7 16.89 -15.89 -22.68
N CYS A 8 16.59 -15.02 -21.73
CA CYS A 8 15.92 -15.39 -20.50
C CYS A 8 14.46 -15.73 -20.84
N GLY A 9 14.10 -17.01 -20.67
CA GLY A 9 12.81 -17.53 -21.06
C GLY A 9 11.72 -16.97 -20.16
N LEU A 10 10.74 -16.35 -20.78
CA LEU A 10 9.42 -16.08 -20.22
C LEU A 10 8.80 -17.39 -19.71
N ILE A 11 8.62 -17.50 -18.41
CA ILE A 11 7.81 -18.56 -17.81
C ILE A 11 6.34 -18.14 -18.03
N PRO A 12 5.56 -18.88 -18.81
CA PRO A 12 4.14 -18.56 -18.96
C PRO A 12 3.43 -18.93 -17.66
N PHE A 13 2.79 -17.94 -17.04
CA PHE A 13 1.78 -18.17 -16.01
C PHE A 13 0.65 -18.97 -16.65
N ALA A 14 0.63 -20.26 -16.41
CA ALA A 14 -0.48 -21.12 -16.79
C ALA A 14 -1.67 -20.76 -15.89
N ALA A 15 -2.66 -20.07 -16.44
CA ALA A 15 -3.96 -19.87 -15.84
C ALA A 15 -4.60 -21.25 -15.61
N CYS A 16 -4.56 -21.76 -14.39
CA CYS A 16 -5.25 -22.97 -14.00
C CYS A 16 -6.72 -22.63 -13.82
N SER A 17 -7.51 -22.87 -14.86
CA SER A 17 -8.97 -22.76 -14.83
C SER A 17 -9.54 -23.89 -13.96
N LEU A 18 -9.67 -23.69 -12.66
CA LEU A 18 -10.51 -24.51 -11.79
C LEU A 18 -11.85 -23.81 -11.60
N LEU A 19 -12.74 -23.90 -12.59
CA LEU A 19 -14.16 -23.65 -12.38
C LEU A 19 -14.75 -24.86 -11.64
N ALA A 20 -14.71 -24.85 -10.32
CA ALA A 20 -15.57 -25.70 -9.52
C ALA A 20 -16.88 -24.93 -9.27
N ALA A 21 -17.97 -25.44 -9.84
CA ALA A 21 -19.30 -24.95 -9.58
C ALA A 21 -19.63 -25.14 -8.08
N LEU A 22 -19.75 -24.03 -7.34
CA LEU A 22 -20.27 -24.02 -5.98
C LEU A 22 -21.73 -23.54 -5.98
N PRO A 23 -22.57 -24.01 -5.05
CA PRO A 23 -24.01 -23.76 -5.12
C PRO A 23 -24.32 -22.27 -4.96
N VAL A 24 -25.13 -21.79 -5.91
CA VAL A 24 -25.80 -20.49 -5.85
C VAL A 24 -26.79 -20.51 -4.70
N GLY A 25 -26.55 -19.70 -3.69
CA GLY A 25 -27.39 -19.56 -2.52
C GLY A 25 -26.93 -18.48 -1.56
N ALA A 26 -26.55 -17.30 -2.09
CA ALA A 26 -26.54 -16.08 -1.30
C ALA A 26 -27.59 -15.17 -1.93
N GLU A 27 -28.64 -14.83 -1.19
CA GLU A 27 -29.57 -13.77 -1.52
C GLU A 27 -28.74 -12.51 -1.83
N GLU A 28 -28.78 -12.08 -3.10
CA GLU A 28 -28.28 -10.76 -3.49
C GLU A 28 -29.17 -9.74 -2.76
N ALA A 29 -28.68 -9.22 -1.63
CA ALA A 29 -29.23 -8.00 -1.07
C ALA A 29 -29.17 -6.98 -2.19
N SER A 30 -30.34 -6.53 -2.66
CA SER A 30 -30.48 -5.49 -3.69
C SER A 30 -29.66 -4.29 -3.24
N SER A 31 -28.47 -4.12 -3.83
CA SER A 31 -27.63 -2.96 -3.55
C SER A 31 -28.42 -1.72 -3.98
N ALA A 32 -28.70 -0.81 -3.04
CA ALA A 32 -29.38 0.44 -3.35
C ALA A 32 -28.59 1.16 -4.47
N ASP A 33 -29.29 1.66 -5.47
CA ASP A 33 -28.65 2.46 -6.54
C ASP A 33 -27.99 3.72 -5.95
N LYS A 34 -26.66 3.71 -5.87
CA LYS A 34 -25.83 4.81 -5.36
C LYS A 34 -25.32 5.74 -6.48
N SER A 35 -25.72 5.54 -7.73
CA SER A 35 -25.24 6.32 -8.88
C SER A 35 -25.56 7.82 -8.79
N LYS A 36 -26.59 8.19 -8.02
CA LYS A 36 -27.01 9.58 -7.79
C LYS A 36 -26.15 10.35 -6.80
N TYR A 37 -25.32 9.65 -6.00
CA TYR A 37 -24.50 10.29 -4.97
C TYR A 37 -23.17 10.74 -5.55
N HIS A 38 -22.73 11.92 -5.12
CA HIS A 38 -21.49 12.55 -5.52
C HIS A 38 -21.02 13.54 -4.45
N LEU A 39 -19.88 14.18 -4.61
CA LEU A 39 -19.26 15.07 -3.63
C LEU A 39 -20.24 16.10 -3.02
N PHE A 40 -21.17 16.65 -3.79
CA PHE A 40 -22.16 17.66 -3.34
C PHE A 40 -23.55 17.08 -3.05
N ASN A 41 -23.73 15.79 -3.17
CA ASN A 41 -24.91 15.03 -2.80
C ASN A 41 -24.47 13.74 -2.12
N PRO A 42 -24.05 13.79 -0.84
CA PRO A 42 -23.40 12.71 -0.15
C PRO A 42 -24.28 11.47 0.01
N THR A 43 -23.65 10.32 0.08
CA THR A 43 -24.29 9.05 0.43
C THR A 43 -24.86 9.16 1.84
N PRO A 44 -26.16 8.88 2.07
CA PRO A 44 -26.72 8.86 3.42
C PRO A 44 -26.01 7.84 4.31
N ARG A 45 -25.91 8.10 5.61
CA ARG A 45 -25.16 7.24 6.54
C ARG A 45 -25.65 5.78 6.54
N GLU A 46 -26.96 5.56 6.45
CA GLU A 46 -27.59 4.24 6.41
C GLU A 46 -27.32 3.46 5.11
N ALA A 47 -26.81 4.14 4.09
CA ALA A 47 -26.42 3.54 2.81
C ALA A 47 -24.90 3.48 2.61
N MET A 48 -24.12 3.96 3.59
CA MET A 48 -22.65 3.88 3.52
C MET A 48 -22.19 2.42 3.60
N ARG A 49 -21.06 2.15 2.97
CA ARG A 49 -20.34 0.88 3.14
C ARG A 49 -19.69 0.80 4.52
N GLU A 50 -19.35 -0.38 4.94
CA GLU A 50 -18.38 -0.54 6.00
C GLU A 50 -17.10 0.23 5.67
N MET A 51 -16.46 0.80 6.69
CA MET A 51 -15.24 1.57 6.49
C MET A 51 -14.12 0.65 6.04
N SER A 52 -13.60 0.89 4.83
CA SER A 52 -12.43 0.23 4.29
C SER A 52 -11.24 1.18 4.31
N THR A 53 -10.10 0.71 4.78
CA THR A 53 -8.86 1.47 4.90
C THR A 53 -7.79 0.89 3.99
N ASP A 54 -6.85 1.72 3.52
CA ASP A 54 -5.63 1.30 2.83
C ASP A 54 -4.53 0.91 3.84
N ARG A 55 -4.88 0.86 5.11
CA ARG A 55 -4.07 0.48 6.27
C ARG A 55 -4.67 -0.73 6.98
N PRO A 56 -3.90 -1.51 7.78
CA PRO A 56 -2.47 -1.36 8.17
C PRO A 56 -1.47 -2.06 7.25
N ASP A 57 -1.92 -2.99 6.38
CA ASP A 57 -1.07 -3.71 5.43
C ASP A 57 -0.64 -2.78 4.27
N LYS A 58 0.35 -3.22 3.50
CA LYS A 58 0.84 -2.50 2.32
C LYS A 58 -0.04 -2.73 1.09
N THR A 59 -0.95 -3.71 1.16
CA THR A 59 -1.96 -3.97 0.13
C THR A 59 -3.05 -2.92 0.21
N GLU A 60 -3.13 -2.06 -0.80
CA GLU A 60 -4.17 -1.03 -0.89
C GLU A 60 -5.57 -1.66 -1.01
N SER A 61 -6.57 -1.01 -0.45
CA SER A 61 -7.97 -1.44 -0.54
C SER A 61 -8.52 -1.28 -1.95
N ALA A 62 -9.30 -2.26 -2.40
CA ALA A 62 -10.05 -2.17 -3.66
C ALA A 62 -11.33 -1.32 -3.58
N TYR A 63 -11.67 -0.82 -2.39
CA TYR A 63 -12.91 -0.06 -2.17
C TYR A 63 -12.63 1.44 -2.09
N THR A 64 -13.58 2.25 -2.60
CA THR A 64 -13.51 3.71 -2.53
C THR A 64 -14.24 4.25 -1.30
N VAL A 65 -13.91 5.45 -0.87
CA VAL A 65 -14.70 6.19 0.12
C VAL A 65 -16.07 6.52 -0.48
N ASP A 66 -17.15 6.42 0.34
CA ASP A 66 -18.49 6.76 -0.13
C ASP A 66 -18.58 8.22 -0.57
N ALA A 67 -19.38 8.46 -1.61
CA ALA A 67 -19.53 9.78 -2.22
C ALA A 67 -19.88 10.87 -1.20
N GLY A 68 -19.14 11.99 -1.22
CA GLY A 68 -19.34 13.13 -0.34
C GLY A 68 -18.81 12.96 1.09
N HIS A 69 -18.17 11.82 1.39
CA HIS A 69 -17.54 11.56 2.68
C HIS A 69 -16.03 11.75 2.60
N PHE A 70 -15.42 12.00 3.76
CA PHE A 70 -13.99 12.18 3.92
C PHE A 70 -13.43 11.06 4.81
N GLN A 71 -12.23 10.62 4.51
CA GLN A 71 -11.49 9.66 5.33
C GLN A 71 -10.06 10.14 5.52
N ILE A 72 -9.56 10.03 6.73
CA ILE A 72 -8.18 10.37 7.10
C ILE A 72 -7.55 9.09 7.65
N GLU A 73 -6.44 8.67 7.07
CA GLU A 73 -5.66 7.55 7.54
C GLU A 73 -4.25 8.03 7.84
N MET A 74 -3.68 7.62 8.97
CA MET A 74 -2.36 8.09 9.37
C MET A 74 -1.60 7.06 10.19
N ASP A 75 -0.28 7.01 10.03
CA ASP A 75 0.58 6.51 11.09
C ASP A 75 0.64 7.55 12.21
N LEU A 76 0.41 7.13 13.43
CA LEU A 76 0.77 7.94 14.59
C LEU A 76 2.28 7.99 14.74
N VAL A 77 2.92 6.84 14.51
CA VAL A 77 4.37 6.68 14.48
C VAL A 77 4.73 5.42 13.69
N SER A 78 5.77 5.52 12.87
CA SER A 78 6.44 4.40 12.24
C SER A 78 7.94 4.51 12.51
N TYR A 79 8.57 3.39 12.84
CA TYR A 79 10.01 3.31 13.04
C TYR A 79 10.58 2.21 12.14
N SER A 80 11.66 2.48 11.45
CA SER A 80 12.36 1.47 10.66
C SER A 80 13.82 1.37 11.10
N TYR A 81 14.31 0.15 11.14
CA TYR A 81 15.70 -0.18 11.41
C TYR A 81 16.22 -1.14 10.35
N ASP A 82 17.37 -0.80 9.79
CA ASP A 82 18.13 -1.66 8.89
C ASP A 82 19.61 -1.67 9.24
N ARG A 83 20.25 -2.82 9.14
CA ARG A 83 21.69 -2.96 9.27
C ARG A 83 22.31 -3.86 8.22
N ASN A 84 22.88 -3.25 7.21
CA ASN A 84 23.59 -3.95 6.16
C ASN A 84 25.08 -4.19 6.53
N LYS A 85 25.50 -5.48 6.48
CA LYS A 85 26.88 -5.91 6.72
C LYS A 85 27.45 -6.66 5.50
N SER A 86 26.80 -6.67 4.37
CA SER A 86 27.24 -7.39 3.19
C SER A 86 28.45 -6.72 2.55
N GLY A 87 29.29 -7.48 1.87
CA GLY A 87 30.42 -6.97 1.10
C GLY A 87 31.49 -6.21 1.89
N GLY A 88 31.51 -6.31 3.22
CA GLY A 88 32.43 -5.54 4.07
C GLY A 88 31.91 -4.18 4.50
N ALA A 89 30.67 -3.85 4.20
CA ALA A 89 29.95 -2.70 4.75
C ALA A 89 29.56 -2.94 6.23
N ASP A 90 29.34 -1.90 6.99
CA ASP A 90 28.64 -1.90 8.28
C ASP A 90 27.83 -0.60 8.39
N VAL A 91 26.72 -0.58 7.66
CA VAL A 91 25.84 0.57 7.56
C VAL A 91 24.56 0.30 8.37
N THR A 92 24.18 1.24 9.20
CA THR A 92 22.91 1.21 9.94
C THR A 92 22.06 2.38 9.52
N VAL A 93 20.78 2.12 9.21
CA VAL A 93 19.77 3.14 8.93
C VAL A 93 18.68 3.05 10.00
N ASP A 94 18.45 4.15 10.71
CA ASP A 94 17.31 4.32 11.60
C ASP A 94 16.41 5.40 11.02
N SER A 95 15.13 5.12 10.83
CA SER A 95 14.17 6.11 10.37
C SER A 95 12.93 6.18 11.26
N PHE A 96 12.37 7.38 11.37
CA PHE A 96 11.11 7.65 12.03
C PHE A 96 10.23 8.47 11.10
N ALA A 97 8.99 8.03 10.92
CA ALA A 97 7.95 8.83 10.32
C ALA A 97 6.89 9.15 11.38
N VAL A 98 6.49 10.41 11.44
CA VAL A 98 5.47 10.88 12.39
C VAL A 98 4.33 11.50 11.60
N VAL A 99 3.14 10.93 11.78
CA VAL A 99 1.88 11.39 11.20
C VAL A 99 1.92 11.52 9.65
N PRO A 100 2.58 10.61 8.86
CA PRO A 100 2.24 10.55 7.45
C PRO A 100 0.73 10.33 7.32
N VAL A 101 0.08 11.14 6.48
CA VAL A 101 -1.38 11.15 6.39
C VAL A 101 -1.83 10.91 4.96
N ASN A 102 -2.86 10.07 4.79
CA ASN A 102 -3.61 9.92 3.54
C ASN A 102 -5.00 10.56 3.72
N LEU A 103 -5.23 11.67 3.04
CA LEU A 103 -6.51 12.37 3.02
C LEU A 103 -7.31 11.89 1.82
N LYS A 104 -8.51 11.35 2.06
CA LYS A 104 -9.37 10.77 1.03
C LYS A 104 -10.71 11.48 0.98
N VAL A 105 -11.27 11.66 -0.21
CA VAL A 105 -12.60 12.19 -0.43
C VAL A 105 -13.33 11.42 -1.53
N GLY A 106 -14.52 10.90 -1.22
CA GLY A 106 -15.39 10.26 -2.19
C GLY A 106 -15.98 11.26 -3.18
N LEU A 107 -15.59 11.18 -4.44
CA LEU A 107 -16.09 12.05 -5.51
C LEU A 107 -17.44 11.57 -6.04
N CYS A 108 -17.56 10.26 -6.23
CA CYS A 108 -18.80 9.57 -6.58
C CYS A 108 -18.72 8.13 -6.05
N ASN A 109 -19.75 7.31 -6.30
CA ASN A 109 -19.78 5.96 -5.73
C ASN A 109 -18.54 5.09 -6.05
N ARG A 110 -17.89 5.30 -7.20
CA ARG A 110 -16.77 4.48 -7.67
C ARG A 110 -15.45 5.20 -7.78
N VAL A 111 -15.37 6.46 -7.34
CA VAL A 111 -14.16 7.26 -7.48
C VAL A 111 -13.91 8.04 -6.21
N ASP A 112 -12.73 7.93 -5.67
CA ASP A 112 -12.22 8.84 -4.64
C ASP A 112 -10.89 9.49 -5.07
N LEU A 113 -10.64 10.66 -4.54
CA LEU A 113 -9.38 11.36 -4.63
C LEU A 113 -8.65 11.23 -3.30
N GLN A 114 -7.36 10.92 -3.37
CA GLN A 114 -6.50 10.76 -2.21
C GLN A 114 -5.29 11.67 -2.33
N VAL A 115 -4.80 12.15 -1.21
CA VAL A 115 -3.54 12.91 -1.13
C VAL A 115 -2.73 12.37 0.04
N VAL A 116 -1.63 11.71 -0.26
CA VAL A 116 -0.66 11.27 0.74
C VAL A 116 0.32 12.39 0.99
N ILE A 117 0.54 12.72 2.26
CA ILE A 117 1.46 13.75 2.73
C ILE A 117 2.37 13.13 3.79
N GLU A 118 3.65 13.09 3.50
CA GLU A 118 4.68 12.67 4.46
C GLU A 118 5.05 13.86 5.34
N THR A 119 4.37 14.02 6.47
CA THR A 119 4.41 15.24 7.28
C THR A 119 5.73 15.47 8.01
N TYR A 120 6.38 14.41 8.49
CA TYR A 120 7.70 14.51 9.09
C TYR A 120 8.43 13.18 9.05
N ASN A 121 9.60 13.21 8.46
CA ASN A 121 10.54 12.11 8.42
C ASN A 121 11.86 12.50 9.11
N TYR A 122 12.48 11.54 9.75
CA TYR A 122 13.84 11.62 10.28
C TYR A 122 14.58 10.35 9.90
N VAL A 123 15.67 10.48 9.16
CA VAL A 123 16.51 9.37 8.72
C VAL A 123 17.94 9.60 9.21
N ARG A 124 18.49 8.62 9.91
CA ARG A 124 19.88 8.60 10.36
C ARG A 124 20.60 7.43 9.71
N THR A 125 21.61 7.72 8.91
CA THR A 125 22.51 6.71 8.33
C THR A 125 23.87 6.80 8.99
N GLU A 126 24.38 5.68 9.49
CA GLU A 126 25.65 5.55 10.18
C GLU A 126 26.50 4.48 9.48
N ASP A 127 27.57 4.87 8.81
CA ASP A 127 28.57 3.97 8.23
C ASP A 127 29.75 3.86 9.18
N ARG A 128 29.93 2.68 9.77
CA ARG A 128 30.98 2.41 10.76
C ARG A 128 32.33 2.12 10.11
N VAL A 129 32.34 1.76 8.83
CA VAL A 129 33.59 1.52 8.10
C VAL A 129 34.27 2.82 7.73
N SER A 130 33.51 3.79 7.19
CA SER A 130 34.01 5.12 6.86
C SER A 130 33.96 6.08 8.04
N ASN A 131 33.31 5.70 9.18
CA ASN A 131 33.08 6.52 10.34
C ASN A 131 32.33 7.82 10.00
N THR A 132 31.33 7.70 9.10
CA THR A 132 30.48 8.83 8.70
C THR A 132 29.08 8.67 9.26
N ARG A 133 28.41 9.80 9.51
CA ARG A 133 27.04 9.88 9.96
C ARG A 133 26.31 10.97 9.22
N THR A 134 25.17 10.63 8.63
CA THR A 134 24.26 11.58 7.96
C THR A 134 22.93 11.60 8.70
N ILE A 135 22.31 12.76 8.74
CA ILE A 135 20.95 12.95 9.27
C ILE A 135 20.17 13.77 8.25
N GLN A 136 19.02 13.25 7.84
CA GLN A 136 18.04 13.93 6.98
C GLN A 136 16.74 14.06 7.74
N ARG A 137 16.04 15.18 7.60
CA ARG A 137 14.78 15.40 8.34
C ARG A 137 13.92 16.48 7.69
N GLY A 138 12.62 16.33 7.80
CA GLY A 138 11.66 17.31 7.30
C GLY A 138 10.44 16.69 6.68
N LEU A 139 9.76 17.45 5.86
CA LEU A 139 8.64 16.98 5.05
C LEU A 139 9.15 16.05 3.95
N GLY A 140 8.43 15.00 3.67
CA GLY A 140 8.62 14.17 2.48
C GLY A 140 7.81 14.65 1.29
N ASP A 141 7.56 13.75 0.36
CA ASP A 141 6.84 14.07 -0.86
C ASP A 141 5.31 14.09 -0.67
N ILE A 142 4.62 14.78 -1.57
CA ILE A 142 3.16 14.78 -1.65
C ILE A 142 2.75 13.94 -2.86
N THR A 143 1.84 12.97 -2.63
CA THR A 143 1.39 12.04 -3.66
C THR A 143 -0.12 12.10 -3.84
N PRO A 144 -0.65 12.87 -4.81
CA PRO A 144 -2.04 12.75 -5.24
C PRO A 144 -2.28 11.42 -5.96
N ARG A 145 -3.41 10.77 -5.64
CA ARG A 145 -3.87 9.49 -6.16
C ARG A 145 -5.34 9.58 -6.55
N LEU A 146 -5.76 8.87 -7.59
CA LEU A 146 -7.15 8.75 -7.98
C LEU A 146 -7.55 7.28 -7.99
N LYS A 147 -8.32 6.83 -6.99
CA LYS A 147 -8.83 5.47 -6.96
C LYS A 147 -10.12 5.36 -7.75
N VAL A 148 -10.18 4.43 -8.69
CA VAL A 148 -11.36 4.13 -9.50
C VAL A 148 -11.71 2.66 -9.30
N ASN A 149 -12.83 2.38 -8.62
CA ASN A 149 -13.32 1.01 -8.49
C ASN A 149 -13.94 0.54 -9.83
N LEU A 150 -13.40 -0.52 -10.36
CA LEU A 150 -13.83 -1.12 -11.63
C LEU A 150 -15.05 -2.03 -11.43
N TRP A 151 -15.07 -2.80 -10.31
CA TRP A 151 -16.21 -3.60 -9.89
C TRP A 151 -16.13 -3.97 -8.41
N GLY A 152 -17.25 -4.41 -7.84
CA GLY A 152 -17.33 -5.01 -6.51
C GLY A 152 -17.41 -4.02 -5.35
N ASN A 153 -17.53 -2.71 -5.61
CA ASN A 153 -17.51 -1.68 -4.56
C ASN A 153 -18.68 -1.82 -3.56
N ASP A 154 -19.84 -2.22 -4.04
CA ASP A 154 -21.09 -2.33 -3.24
C ASP A 154 -21.50 -3.79 -2.98
N GLY A 155 -20.60 -4.73 -3.14
CA GLY A 155 -20.84 -6.14 -2.86
C GLY A 155 -20.24 -7.09 -3.89
N GLY A 156 -20.41 -8.40 -3.63
CA GLY A 156 -19.84 -9.46 -4.44
C GLY A 156 -18.65 -10.11 -3.74
N ARG A 157 -18.13 -11.18 -4.36
CA ARG A 157 -17.00 -11.94 -3.81
C ARG A 157 -15.64 -11.33 -4.14
N THR A 158 -15.60 -10.44 -5.12
CA THR A 158 -14.35 -9.80 -5.56
C THR A 158 -14.61 -8.32 -5.81
N ALA A 159 -13.60 -7.51 -5.56
CA ALA A 159 -13.54 -6.11 -5.96
C ALA A 159 -12.18 -5.81 -6.60
N LEU A 160 -12.16 -4.92 -7.58
CA LEU A 160 -10.92 -4.45 -8.21
C LEU A 160 -10.98 -2.94 -8.39
N SER A 161 -9.85 -2.28 -8.11
CA SER A 161 -9.66 -0.87 -8.43
C SER A 161 -8.41 -0.64 -9.27
N ALA A 162 -8.37 0.51 -9.94
CA ALA A 162 -7.17 1.07 -10.52
C ALA A 162 -6.90 2.42 -9.85
N MET A 163 -5.63 2.64 -9.45
CA MET A 163 -5.24 3.82 -8.72
C MET A 163 -3.97 4.43 -9.32
N PRO A 164 -4.09 5.23 -10.41
CA PRO A 164 -2.97 6.04 -10.89
C PRO A 164 -2.58 7.09 -9.84
N PHE A 165 -1.28 7.37 -9.76
CA PHE A 165 -0.74 8.37 -8.85
C PHE A 165 0.42 9.14 -9.47
N VAL A 166 0.69 10.32 -8.89
CA VAL A 166 1.88 11.13 -9.20
C VAL A 166 2.50 11.57 -7.88
N LYS A 167 3.78 11.33 -7.72
CA LYS A 167 4.57 11.79 -6.58
C LYS A 167 5.31 13.08 -6.97
N LEU A 168 5.07 14.15 -6.22
CA LEU A 168 5.61 15.46 -6.48
C LEU A 168 6.85 15.71 -5.61
N PRO A 169 7.95 16.26 -6.15
CA PRO A 169 9.19 16.49 -5.42
C PRO A 169 9.07 17.69 -4.47
N THR A 170 8.32 17.51 -3.39
CA THR A 170 8.06 18.54 -2.37
C THR A 170 8.87 18.33 -1.10
N ASN A 171 9.68 17.28 -1.07
CA ASN A 171 10.48 16.89 0.09
C ASN A 171 11.52 17.95 0.49
N GLN A 172 11.98 17.83 1.71
CA GLN A 172 13.06 18.62 2.29
C GLN A 172 14.27 17.72 2.60
N ASP A 173 15.43 18.28 2.64
CA ASP A 173 16.67 17.65 3.09
C ASP A 173 17.01 16.33 2.34
N GLU A 174 16.70 16.30 1.05
CA GLU A 174 16.95 15.14 0.18
C GLU A 174 16.26 13.83 0.67
N LEU A 175 15.07 13.95 1.25
CA LEU A 175 14.26 12.80 1.70
C LEU A 175 13.55 12.07 0.55
N GLY A 176 13.66 12.56 -0.67
CA GLY A 176 13.11 11.94 -1.88
C GLY A 176 14.01 12.17 -3.09
N ASN A 177 13.60 11.69 -4.25
CA ASN A 177 14.41 11.71 -5.48
C ASN A 177 14.44 13.07 -6.19
N ASN A 178 13.81 14.11 -5.64
CA ASN A 178 13.73 15.47 -6.21
C ASN A 178 13.23 15.52 -7.67
N SER A 179 12.42 14.55 -8.06
CA SER A 179 11.84 14.40 -9.40
C SER A 179 10.37 14.02 -9.32
N VAL A 180 9.62 14.32 -10.39
CA VAL A 180 8.26 13.84 -10.51
C VAL A 180 8.31 12.35 -10.83
N GLU A 181 7.65 11.55 -10.01
CA GLU A 181 7.52 10.11 -10.17
C GLU A 181 6.04 9.73 -10.23
N GLY A 182 5.73 8.49 -10.56
CA GLY A 182 4.34 8.07 -10.56
C GLY A 182 4.17 6.67 -11.11
N GLY A 183 2.96 6.17 -10.98
CA GLY A 183 2.68 4.81 -11.32
C GLY A 183 1.18 4.50 -11.33
N VAL A 184 0.89 3.22 -11.28
CA VAL A 184 -0.47 2.71 -11.18
C VAL A 184 -0.51 1.50 -10.25
N ILE A 185 -1.47 1.53 -9.32
CA ILE A 185 -1.73 0.47 -8.35
C ILE A 185 -3.03 -0.24 -8.76
N LEU A 186 -3.04 -1.56 -8.73
CA LEU A 186 -4.18 -2.41 -9.05
C LEU A 186 -4.52 -3.33 -7.87
N PRO A 187 -5.23 -2.84 -6.85
CA PRO A 187 -5.63 -3.64 -5.70
C PRO A 187 -6.89 -4.45 -6.01
N MET A 188 -6.86 -5.74 -5.64
CA MET A 188 -7.98 -6.67 -5.75
C MET A 188 -8.29 -7.27 -4.38
N ALA A 189 -9.55 -7.23 -3.97
CA ALA A 189 -10.05 -7.89 -2.78
C ALA A 189 -10.86 -9.14 -3.15
N VAL A 190 -10.72 -10.20 -2.35
CA VAL A 190 -11.44 -11.47 -2.51
C VAL A 190 -12.02 -11.91 -1.17
N ALA A 191 -13.33 -12.06 -1.09
CA ALA A 191 -13.99 -12.67 0.08
C ALA A 191 -13.83 -14.20 0.00
N LEU A 192 -13.15 -14.77 0.98
CA LEU A 192 -12.93 -16.21 1.12
C LEU A 192 -13.97 -16.85 2.04
N PRO A 193 -14.11 -18.18 2.03
CA PRO A 193 -14.98 -18.88 2.98
C PRO A 193 -14.57 -18.65 4.43
N ALA A 194 -15.52 -18.84 5.35
CA ALA A 194 -15.32 -18.77 6.80
C ALA A 194 -14.86 -17.39 7.31
N GLY A 195 -15.24 -16.30 6.64
CA GLY A 195 -14.93 -14.93 7.08
C GLY A 195 -13.50 -14.45 6.78
N TRP A 196 -12.72 -15.22 6.03
CA TRP A 196 -11.40 -14.78 5.59
C TRP A 196 -11.50 -13.76 4.46
N GLY A 197 -10.68 -12.72 4.54
CA GLY A 197 -10.39 -11.79 3.45
C GLY A 197 -9.04 -12.11 2.81
N MET A 198 -8.92 -11.87 1.51
CA MET A 198 -7.65 -11.88 0.80
C MET A 198 -7.54 -10.62 -0.04
N GLY A 199 -6.44 -9.91 0.08
CA GLY A 199 -6.03 -8.82 -0.80
C GLY A 199 -4.85 -9.28 -1.67
N VAL A 200 -4.87 -8.85 -2.93
CA VAL A 200 -3.75 -9.01 -3.86
C VAL A 200 -3.54 -7.68 -4.56
N MET A 201 -2.31 -7.23 -4.66
CA MET A 201 -2.01 -5.98 -5.33
C MET A 201 -0.83 -6.17 -6.27
N THR A 202 -0.89 -5.52 -7.42
CA THR A 202 0.27 -5.25 -8.26
C THR A 202 0.37 -3.76 -8.50
N GLU A 203 1.59 -3.24 -8.46
CA GLU A 203 1.88 -1.83 -8.67
C GLU A 203 3.04 -1.72 -9.65
N PHE A 204 2.96 -0.76 -10.54
CA PHE A 204 3.99 -0.40 -11.48
C PHE A 204 4.37 1.06 -11.25
N ASP A 205 5.62 1.30 -10.96
CA ASP A 205 6.16 2.63 -10.73
C ASP A 205 7.23 3.01 -11.76
N CYS A 206 7.28 4.29 -12.05
CA CYS A 206 8.29 4.93 -12.86
C CYS A 206 9.10 5.86 -11.94
N ILE A 207 10.28 5.41 -11.54
CA ILE A 207 11.11 6.03 -10.51
C ILE A 207 12.36 6.63 -11.14
N ARG A 208 12.80 7.76 -10.63
CA ARG A 208 13.99 8.46 -11.10
C ARG A 208 15.26 7.67 -10.75
N ASP A 209 16.13 7.48 -11.72
CA ASP A 209 17.44 6.85 -11.48
C ASP A 209 18.30 7.70 -10.55
N GLY A 210 18.92 7.10 -9.56
CA GLY A 210 19.85 7.78 -8.67
C GLY A 210 21.18 8.16 -9.33
N SER A 211 21.54 7.52 -10.44
CA SER A 211 22.83 7.68 -11.11
C SER A 211 22.77 8.29 -12.51
N SER A 212 21.60 8.44 -13.10
CA SER A 212 21.39 8.96 -14.45
C SER A 212 20.24 9.97 -14.52
N ASP A 213 20.07 10.58 -15.69
CA ASP A 213 18.90 11.44 -15.97
C ASP A 213 17.68 10.64 -16.45
N GLY A 214 17.72 9.30 -16.33
CA GLY A 214 16.68 8.37 -16.72
C GLY A 214 15.66 8.07 -15.64
N TYR A 215 14.82 7.10 -15.97
CA TYR A 215 13.84 6.47 -15.08
C TYR A 215 13.92 4.96 -15.27
N HIS A 216 13.72 4.21 -14.21
CA HIS A 216 13.54 2.77 -14.24
C HIS A 216 12.14 2.37 -13.80
N ALA A 217 11.79 1.12 -14.03
CA ALA A 217 10.54 0.55 -13.60
C ALA A 217 10.72 -0.21 -12.28
N GLU A 218 9.76 -0.04 -11.38
CA GLU A 218 9.62 -0.85 -10.18
C GLU A 218 8.30 -1.62 -10.22
N PHE A 219 8.32 -2.85 -9.73
CA PHE A 219 7.15 -3.73 -9.65
C PHE A 219 6.95 -4.19 -8.22
N ILE A 220 5.86 -3.72 -7.61
CA ILE A 220 5.46 -4.14 -6.27
C ILE A 220 4.33 -5.17 -6.42
N ASN A 221 4.43 -6.27 -5.68
CA ASN A 221 3.39 -7.27 -5.60
C ASN A 221 3.17 -7.67 -4.16
N THR A 222 1.90 -7.78 -3.76
CA THR A 222 1.52 -8.15 -2.41
C THR A 222 0.43 -9.21 -2.40
N ILE A 223 0.37 -9.95 -1.31
CA ILE A 223 -0.74 -10.82 -0.96
C ILE A 223 -0.95 -10.74 0.55
N THR A 224 -2.15 -10.36 0.97
CA THR A 224 -2.55 -10.28 2.37
C THR A 224 -3.73 -11.21 2.66
N PHE A 225 -3.75 -11.76 3.86
CA PHE A 225 -4.88 -12.52 4.39
C PHE A 225 -5.30 -11.90 5.71
N SER A 226 -6.59 -11.64 5.87
CA SER A 226 -7.17 -11.03 7.06
C SER A 226 -8.32 -11.85 7.62
N HIS A 227 -8.52 -11.77 8.92
CA HIS A 227 -9.62 -12.42 9.61
C HIS A 227 -9.96 -11.69 10.91
N ASP A 228 -11.24 -11.67 11.25
CA ASP A 228 -11.69 -11.23 12.56
C ASP A 228 -11.27 -12.24 13.64
N ILE A 229 -10.68 -11.77 14.73
CA ILE A 229 -10.18 -12.62 15.82
C ILE A 229 -11.23 -12.74 16.91
N VAL A 230 -11.70 -11.62 17.43
CA VAL A 230 -12.75 -11.56 18.45
C VAL A 230 -13.37 -10.16 18.53
N GLY A 231 -14.71 -10.09 18.43
CA GLY A 231 -15.43 -8.81 18.43
C GLY A 231 -14.93 -7.87 17.36
N ASP A 232 -14.50 -6.69 17.75
CA ASP A 232 -14.03 -5.64 16.85
C ASP A 232 -12.51 -5.73 16.54
N LEU A 233 -11.85 -6.79 17.03
CA LEU A 233 -10.43 -7.04 16.78
C LEU A 233 -10.24 -7.94 15.57
N GLY A 234 -9.58 -7.44 14.54
CA GLY A 234 -9.10 -8.18 13.37
C GLY A 234 -7.58 -8.32 13.36
N GLY A 235 -7.09 -9.18 12.49
CA GLY A 235 -5.64 -9.34 12.25
C GLY A 235 -5.36 -9.70 10.81
N TYR A 236 -4.12 -9.50 10.39
CA TYR A 236 -3.68 -9.84 9.05
C TYR A 236 -2.25 -10.41 9.04
N VAL A 237 -1.94 -11.11 7.96
CA VAL A 237 -0.59 -11.48 7.55
C VAL A 237 -0.43 -11.16 6.08
N GLU A 238 0.70 -10.57 5.71
CA GLU A 238 0.99 -10.15 4.36
C GLU A 238 2.37 -10.60 3.93
N PHE A 239 2.53 -10.85 2.64
CA PHE A 239 3.81 -10.91 1.96
C PHE A 239 3.88 -9.77 0.95
N TRP A 240 4.93 -8.95 1.04
CA TRP A 240 5.20 -7.85 0.14
C TRP A 240 6.51 -8.09 -0.61
N SER A 241 6.58 -7.68 -1.86
CA SER A 241 7.71 -7.90 -2.75
C SER A 241 7.90 -6.71 -3.70
N LEU A 242 9.14 -6.23 -3.83
CA LEU A 242 9.56 -5.21 -4.79
C LEU A 242 10.68 -5.76 -5.68
N VAL A 243 10.49 -5.62 -6.99
CA VAL A 243 11.49 -5.93 -8.02
C VAL A 243 11.79 -4.67 -8.81
N ILE A 244 13.06 -4.28 -8.89
CA ILE A 244 13.53 -3.08 -9.57
C ILE A 244 14.16 -3.49 -10.91
N ASP A 245 13.77 -2.85 -12.03
CA ASP A 245 14.36 -3.10 -13.36
C ASP A 245 15.61 -2.23 -13.58
N GLU A 246 16.58 -2.40 -12.69
CA GLU A 246 17.92 -1.82 -12.84
C GLU A 246 18.98 -2.92 -12.83
N ARG A 247 20.15 -2.62 -13.45
CA ARG A 247 21.28 -3.53 -13.43
C ARG A 247 21.82 -3.61 -11.99
N ASP A 248 22.03 -4.84 -11.52
CA ASP A 248 22.54 -5.15 -10.18
C ASP A 248 21.57 -4.79 -9.04
N SER A 249 20.27 -4.58 -9.33
CA SER A 249 19.23 -4.40 -8.31
C SER A 249 18.97 -5.71 -7.56
N GLU A 250 18.69 -5.57 -6.28
CA GLU A 250 18.33 -6.70 -5.41
C GLU A 250 16.83 -6.75 -5.19
N TRP A 251 16.28 -7.94 -5.13
CA TRP A 251 14.90 -8.14 -4.75
C TRP A 251 14.67 -7.82 -3.28
N MET A 252 13.64 -7.03 -2.98
CA MET A 252 13.21 -6.74 -1.61
C MET A 252 11.94 -7.53 -1.29
N GLY A 253 11.91 -8.12 -0.10
CA GLY A 253 10.74 -8.84 0.40
C GLY A 253 10.55 -8.66 1.88
N THR A 254 9.27 -8.54 2.31
CA THR A 254 8.90 -8.50 3.73
C THR A 254 7.76 -9.46 4.02
N VAL A 255 7.68 -9.90 5.27
CA VAL A 255 6.50 -10.57 5.83
C VAL A 255 5.97 -9.68 6.95
N ASP A 256 4.71 -9.32 6.84
CA ASP A 256 4.11 -8.27 7.64
C ASP A 256 2.95 -8.84 8.46
N PHE A 257 2.80 -8.36 9.70
CA PHE A 257 1.75 -8.81 10.63
C PHE A 257 1.17 -7.61 11.35
N GLY A 258 -0.10 -7.65 11.61
CA GLY A 258 -0.70 -6.60 12.42
C GLY A 258 -2.11 -6.91 12.84
N PHE A 259 -2.65 -5.94 13.57
CA PHE A 259 -4.00 -5.97 14.12
C PHE A 259 -4.73 -4.69 13.77
N THR A 260 -6.05 -4.81 13.65
CA THR A 260 -6.98 -3.70 13.53
C THR A 260 -8.00 -3.77 14.66
N TYR A 261 -8.43 -2.64 15.16
CA TYR A 261 -9.48 -2.55 16.15
C TYR A 261 -10.50 -1.47 15.77
N ALA A 262 -11.72 -1.87 15.47
CA ALA A 262 -12.81 -0.96 15.16
C ALA A 262 -13.37 -0.35 16.45
N LEU A 263 -12.89 0.86 16.80
CA LEU A 263 -13.38 1.57 17.98
C LEU A 263 -14.83 2.04 17.81
N THR A 264 -15.19 2.41 16.60
CA THR A 264 -16.56 2.72 16.14
C THR A 264 -16.66 2.37 14.65
N GLU A 265 -17.84 2.49 14.06
CA GLU A 265 -18.05 2.33 12.61
C GLU A 265 -17.20 3.30 11.76
N ASN A 266 -16.70 4.39 12.34
CA ASN A 266 -15.97 5.45 11.65
C ASN A 266 -14.58 5.74 12.25
N ILE A 267 -14.13 4.93 13.21
CA ILE A 267 -12.80 5.08 13.82
C ILE A 267 -12.19 3.69 13.95
N ARG A 268 -11.03 3.50 13.33
CA ARG A 268 -10.24 2.28 13.42
C ARG A 268 -8.84 2.61 13.93
N LEU A 269 -8.36 1.82 14.88
CA LEU A 269 -6.96 1.81 15.31
C LEU A 269 -6.28 0.61 14.68
N ASP A 270 -4.99 0.72 14.42
CA ASP A 270 -4.20 -0.35 13.85
C ASP A 270 -2.75 -0.29 14.33
N GLY A 271 -2.05 -1.39 14.16
CA GLY A 271 -0.62 -1.48 14.41
C GLY A 271 -0.07 -2.81 13.96
N GLY A 272 1.19 -2.81 13.63
CA GLY A 272 1.84 -4.00 13.10
C GLY A 272 3.35 -3.89 13.07
N VAL A 273 3.96 -4.87 12.41
CA VAL A 273 5.38 -4.93 12.17
C VAL A 273 5.65 -5.56 10.81
N ASN A 274 6.51 -4.92 10.02
CA ASN A 274 7.06 -5.44 8.79
C ASN A 274 8.46 -6.00 9.10
N ILE A 275 8.75 -7.20 8.62
CA ILE A 275 10.01 -7.91 8.86
C ILE A 275 10.64 -8.24 7.52
N GLY A 276 11.85 -7.73 7.28
CA GLY A 276 12.62 -8.04 6.09
C GLY A 276 12.96 -9.53 6.00
N VAL A 277 12.77 -10.11 4.81
CA VAL A 277 13.16 -11.50 4.51
C VAL A 277 14.28 -11.57 3.47
N THR A 278 14.77 -10.41 3.04
CA THR A 278 15.90 -10.23 2.13
C THR A 278 16.87 -9.21 2.73
N ASP A 279 18.16 -9.29 2.35
CA ASP A 279 19.21 -8.38 2.85
C ASP A 279 19.03 -6.93 2.37
N SER A 280 18.20 -6.69 1.36
CA SER A 280 17.89 -5.37 0.78
C SER A 280 16.64 -4.72 1.37
N ALA A 281 15.86 -5.45 2.17
CA ALA A 281 14.71 -4.91 2.89
C ALA A 281 15.12 -4.51 4.30
N ASP A 282 14.44 -3.49 4.86
CA ASP A 282 14.63 -3.11 6.26
C ASP A 282 14.45 -4.32 7.19
N ASP A 283 15.33 -4.49 8.17
CA ASP A 283 15.28 -5.62 9.12
C ASP A 283 13.93 -5.67 9.84
N VAL A 284 13.45 -4.51 10.32
CA VAL A 284 12.19 -4.42 11.07
C VAL A 284 11.58 -3.01 11.00
N ASN A 285 10.27 -2.96 10.81
CA ASN A 285 9.52 -1.70 10.81
C ASN A 285 8.20 -1.84 11.60
N PRO A 286 8.19 -1.61 12.94
CA PRO A 286 6.97 -1.49 13.72
C PRO A 286 6.27 -0.14 13.50
N PHE A 287 4.93 -0.16 13.54
CA PHE A 287 4.11 1.03 13.38
C PHE A 287 2.81 0.97 14.19
N LEU A 288 2.24 2.14 14.44
CA LEU A 288 0.90 2.33 15.01
C LEU A 288 0.16 3.38 14.20
N GLY A 289 -1.11 3.18 13.98
CA GLY A 289 -1.91 4.09 13.18
C GLY A 289 -3.36 4.21 13.60
N ALA A 290 -4.05 5.12 12.94
CA ALA A 290 -5.46 5.37 13.13
C ALA A 290 -6.11 5.86 11.84
N SER A 291 -7.38 5.51 11.68
CA SER A 291 -8.19 5.92 10.53
C SER A 291 -9.53 6.48 11.01
N PHE A 292 -9.99 7.55 10.36
CA PHE A 292 -11.21 8.29 10.72
C PHE A 292 -12.03 8.56 9.46
N ARG A 293 -13.36 8.38 9.54
CA ARG A 293 -14.30 8.73 8.46
C ARG A 293 -15.35 9.71 8.96
N PHE A 294 -15.70 10.72 8.14
CA PHE A 294 -16.61 11.82 8.42
C PHE A 294 -17.75 11.92 7.41
#